data_a3882db9dd1e23a86b2de2245a8e19bb
#
_entry.id   a3882db9dd1e23a86b2de2245a8e19bb
#
_cell.length_a   1.000
_cell.length_b   1.000
_cell.length_c   1.000
_cell.angle_alpha   90.00
_cell.angle_beta   90.00
_cell.angle_gamma   90.00
#
_symmetry.space_group_name_H-M   'P 1'
#
loop_
_entity.id
_entity.type
_entity.pdbx_description
1 polymer ?
#
loop_
_entity_poly.entity_id
_entity_poly.type
_entity_poly.pdbx_seq_one_letter_code
_entity_poly.pdbx_strand_id
1 'polypeptide(L)'
;MADAVLPDVVAKHLPWVDTLFLDTGYHFAETIGTRDAVESTMKLSIVDVTPKRTVEQQDAEFGKDLFSRDPGLCCEMRKVEPLAETLEGYEAWVTGVRREDSWLRANTPLVDWDEKNGMVKINPLAAWTFDELIDYAATHDVVINPLMNDGYPSIGCAPCTRRVEPGEDPRAGRWAGLDKTECGLHT
;
A
#
# COMPACT_ATOMS: atom_id res chain seq x y z
N MET A 1 6.44 3.34 4.53
CA MET A 1 7.14 2.73 5.71
C MET A 1 6.52 1.39 6.10
N ALA A 2 5.26 1.34 6.53
CA ALA A 2 4.62 0.09 6.95
C ALA A 2 4.70 -1.04 5.89
N ASP A 3 4.55 -0.71 4.61
CA ASP A 3 4.61 -1.67 3.50
C ASP A 3 6.01 -2.31 3.30
N ALA A 4 7.06 -1.71 3.84
CA ALA A 4 8.41 -2.28 3.85
C ALA A 4 8.70 -3.07 5.13
N VAL A 5 8.19 -2.60 6.28
CA VAL A 5 8.38 -3.26 7.59
C VAL A 5 7.53 -4.53 7.70
N LEU A 6 6.30 -4.51 7.18
CA LEU A 6 5.38 -5.65 7.26
C LEU A 6 5.98 -6.95 6.70
N PRO A 7 6.55 -6.98 5.49
CA PRO A 7 7.15 -8.20 4.95
C PRO A 7 8.25 -8.78 5.83
N ASP A 8 9.11 -7.93 6.42
CA ASP A 8 10.18 -8.38 7.33
C ASP A 8 9.62 -8.99 8.63
N VAL A 9 8.60 -8.35 9.22
CA VAL A 9 7.91 -8.87 10.41
C VAL A 9 7.25 -10.22 10.12
N VAL A 10 6.56 -10.33 8.99
CA VAL A 10 5.84 -11.56 8.61
C VAL A 10 6.82 -12.67 8.26
N ALA A 11 7.85 -12.40 7.47
CA ALA A 11 8.81 -13.41 7.02
C ALA A 11 9.57 -14.09 8.16
N LYS A 12 9.76 -13.41 9.30
CA LYS A 12 10.37 -14.01 10.51
C LYS A 12 9.56 -15.15 11.10
N HIS A 13 8.25 -15.15 10.86
CA HIS A 13 7.32 -16.15 11.40
C HIS A 13 6.74 -17.06 10.33
N LEU A 14 6.51 -16.54 9.15
CA LEU A 14 5.85 -17.20 8.02
C LEU A 14 6.65 -16.97 6.71
N PRO A 15 7.86 -17.52 6.59
CA PRO A 15 8.76 -17.23 5.46
C PRO A 15 8.29 -17.82 4.12
N TRP A 16 7.22 -18.61 4.13
CA TRP A 16 6.65 -19.26 2.92
C TRP A 16 5.42 -18.56 2.36
N VAL A 17 4.94 -17.46 2.98
CA VAL A 17 3.76 -16.77 2.47
C VAL A 17 4.12 -15.85 1.30
N ASP A 18 3.21 -15.72 0.36
CA ASP A 18 3.34 -14.80 -0.74
C ASP A 18 3.25 -13.36 -0.27
N THR A 19 4.08 -12.50 -0.86
CA THR A 19 4.02 -11.05 -0.68
C THR A 19 3.38 -10.44 -1.92
N LEU A 20 2.16 -9.95 -1.81
CA LEU A 20 1.45 -9.36 -2.94
C LEU A 20 1.88 -7.91 -3.15
N PHE A 21 2.35 -7.58 -4.34
CA PHE A 21 2.65 -6.22 -4.76
C PHE A 21 1.62 -5.74 -5.78
N LEU A 22 0.84 -4.73 -5.41
CA LEU A 22 -0.16 -4.13 -6.29
C LEU A 22 0.50 -3.20 -7.31
N ASP A 23 0.88 -3.74 -8.48
CA ASP A 23 1.44 -2.92 -9.55
C ASP A 23 0.34 -2.17 -10.29
N THR A 24 0.14 -0.93 -9.90
CA THR A 24 -0.90 -0.07 -10.47
C THR A 24 -0.55 0.52 -11.83
N GLY A 25 0.70 0.39 -12.30
CA GLY A 25 1.23 1.09 -13.47
C GLY A 25 1.45 2.60 -13.28
N TYR A 26 1.23 3.12 -12.06
CA TYR A 26 1.41 4.53 -11.70
C TYR A 26 2.36 4.73 -10.53
N HIS A 27 3.27 3.79 -10.28
CA HIS A 27 4.23 3.92 -9.21
C HIS A 27 5.32 4.94 -9.53
N PHE A 28 5.90 5.53 -8.47
CA PHE A 28 7.21 6.16 -8.57
C PHE A 28 8.27 5.11 -8.91
N ALA A 29 9.32 5.51 -9.62
CA ALA A 29 10.46 4.62 -9.90
C ALA A 29 11.12 4.12 -8.61
N GLU A 30 11.17 4.97 -7.57
CA GLU A 30 11.68 4.66 -6.23
C GLU A 30 10.86 3.58 -5.54
N THR A 31 9.55 3.53 -5.79
CA THR A 31 8.69 2.46 -5.25
C THR A 31 9.00 1.11 -5.88
N ILE A 32 9.18 1.09 -7.21
CA ILE A 32 9.61 -0.13 -7.91
C ILE A 32 11.00 -0.57 -7.45
N GLY A 33 11.96 0.37 -7.38
CA GLY A 33 13.30 0.07 -6.88
C GLY A 33 13.32 -0.44 -5.42
N THR A 34 12.43 0.08 -4.58
CA THR A 34 12.28 -0.41 -3.19
C THR A 34 11.72 -1.83 -3.18
N ARG A 35 10.71 -2.12 -3.99
CA ARG A 35 10.13 -3.47 -4.13
C ARG A 35 11.21 -4.48 -4.55
N ASP A 36 12.00 -4.16 -5.58
CA ASP A 36 13.07 -5.03 -6.08
C ASP A 36 14.17 -5.26 -5.02
N ALA A 37 14.51 -4.20 -4.28
CA ALA A 37 15.46 -4.30 -3.18
C ALA A 37 14.93 -5.16 -2.02
N VAL A 38 13.67 -5.02 -1.64
CA VAL A 38 13.00 -5.85 -0.62
C VAL A 38 13.00 -7.32 -1.05
N GLU A 39 12.61 -7.62 -2.29
CA GLU A 39 12.62 -8.97 -2.84
C GLU A 39 14.02 -9.62 -2.72
N SER A 40 15.04 -8.88 -3.16
CA SER A 40 16.42 -9.41 -3.19
C SER A 40 17.04 -9.57 -1.79
N THR A 41 16.78 -8.64 -0.86
CA THR A 41 17.39 -8.65 0.49
C THR A 41 16.67 -9.59 1.43
N MET A 42 15.35 -9.66 1.40
CA MET A 42 14.54 -10.49 2.29
C MET A 42 14.26 -11.89 1.73
N LYS A 43 14.62 -12.15 0.47
CA LYS A 43 14.37 -13.44 -0.23
C LYS A 43 12.88 -13.83 -0.19
N LEU A 44 12.02 -12.85 -0.38
CA LEU A 44 10.57 -13.03 -0.41
C LEU A 44 10.12 -13.51 -1.79
N SER A 45 9.02 -14.26 -1.79
CA SER A 45 8.25 -14.52 -3.03
C SER A 45 7.29 -13.35 -3.26
N ILE A 46 7.63 -12.45 -4.18
CA ILE A 46 6.75 -11.35 -4.55
C ILE A 46 5.88 -11.78 -5.73
N VAL A 47 4.57 -11.62 -5.57
CA VAL A 47 3.57 -11.84 -6.60
C VAL A 47 3.05 -10.47 -7.05
N ASP A 48 3.32 -10.14 -8.31
CA ASP A 48 2.81 -8.89 -8.91
C ASP A 48 1.33 -9.03 -9.23
N VAL A 49 0.53 -8.21 -8.57
CA VAL A 49 -0.91 -8.11 -8.80
C VAL A 49 -1.16 -6.94 -9.75
N THR A 50 -1.48 -7.27 -11.00
CA THR A 50 -1.63 -6.29 -12.08
C THR A 50 -3.09 -6.08 -12.47
N PRO A 51 -3.49 -4.85 -12.84
CA PRO A 51 -4.81 -4.58 -13.40
C PRO A 51 -5.04 -5.29 -14.73
N LYS A 52 -6.30 -5.60 -15.05
CA LYS A 52 -6.68 -6.21 -16.34
C LYS A 52 -6.33 -5.36 -17.56
N ARG A 53 -6.25 -4.05 -17.38
CA ARG A 53 -5.93 -3.08 -18.43
C ARG A 53 -4.59 -2.42 -18.17
N THR A 54 -3.80 -2.21 -19.22
CA THR A 54 -2.67 -1.28 -19.13
C THR A 54 -3.17 0.16 -18.94
N VAL A 55 -2.26 1.09 -18.63
CA VAL A 55 -2.62 2.52 -18.52
C VAL A 55 -3.13 3.04 -19.88
N GLU A 56 -2.50 2.64 -20.97
CA GLU A 56 -2.87 3.06 -22.34
C GLU A 56 -4.26 2.54 -22.72
N GLN A 57 -4.59 1.30 -22.34
CA GLN A 57 -5.93 0.73 -22.59
C GLN A 57 -7.00 1.44 -21.76
N GLN A 58 -6.70 1.75 -20.49
CA GLN A 58 -7.58 2.54 -19.65
C GLN A 58 -7.81 3.94 -20.23
N ASP A 59 -6.74 4.61 -20.69
CA ASP A 59 -6.83 5.93 -21.29
C ASP A 59 -7.63 5.94 -22.60
N ALA A 60 -7.52 4.88 -23.38
CA ALA A 60 -8.30 4.73 -24.63
C ALA A 60 -9.81 4.53 -24.34
N GLU A 61 -10.16 3.81 -23.27
CA GLU A 61 -11.56 3.50 -22.94
C GLU A 61 -12.23 4.60 -22.13
N PHE A 62 -11.54 5.15 -21.12
CA PHE A 62 -12.10 6.11 -20.16
C PHE A 62 -11.58 7.55 -20.35
N GLY A 63 -10.66 7.76 -21.28
CA GLY A 63 -9.94 9.03 -21.46
C GLY A 63 -8.78 9.19 -20.49
N LYS A 64 -7.84 10.08 -20.84
CA LYS A 64 -6.62 10.34 -20.06
C LYS A 64 -6.92 10.85 -18.65
N ASP A 65 -5.97 10.62 -17.76
CA ASP A 65 -5.94 11.14 -16.39
C ASP A 65 -7.19 10.76 -15.56
N LEU A 66 -7.67 9.52 -15.71
CA LEU A 66 -8.80 9.01 -14.93
C LEU A 66 -8.56 9.19 -13.41
N PHE A 67 -7.31 9.07 -12.96
CA PHE A 67 -6.93 9.27 -11.56
C PHE A 67 -7.31 10.65 -11.00
N SER A 68 -7.38 11.68 -11.84
CA SER A 68 -7.76 13.05 -11.44
C SER A 68 -9.25 13.33 -11.61
N ARG A 69 -9.90 12.72 -12.60
CA ARG A 69 -11.32 12.94 -12.92
C ARG A 69 -12.27 12.07 -12.11
N ASP A 70 -11.89 10.81 -11.92
CA ASP A 70 -12.58 9.84 -11.10
C ASP A 70 -11.56 8.93 -10.38
N PRO A 71 -10.98 9.43 -9.28
CA PRO A 71 -10.00 8.67 -8.49
C PRO A 71 -10.61 7.42 -7.82
N GLY A 72 -11.94 7.40 -7.64
CA GLY A 72 -12.66 6.23 -7.14
C GLY A 72 -12.58 5.08 -8.12
N LEU A 73 -13.07 5.30 -9.35
CA LEU A 73 -13.04 4.30 -10.42
C LEU A 73 -11.60 3.88 -10.76
N CYS A 74 -10.65 4.82 -10.80
CA CYS A 74 -9.24 4.48 -11.04
C CYS A 74 -8.69 3.54 -9.97
N CYS A 75 -8.96 3.79 -8.68
CA CYS A 75 -8.53 2.91 -7.60
C CYS A 75 -9.23 1.54 -7.66
N GLU A 76 -10.52 1.52 -8.00
CA GLU A 76 -11.27 0.27 -8.16
C GLU A 76 -10.60 -0.63 -9.19
N MET A 77 -10.43 -0.12 -10.41
CA MET A 77 -9.86 -0.88 -11.53
C MET A 77 -8.40 -1.28 -11.32
N ARG A 78 -7.60 -0.45 -10.62
CA ARG A 78 -6.15 -0.67 -10.54
C ARG A 78 -5.66 -1.26 -9.23
N LYS A 79 -6.53 -1.37 -8.23
CA LYS A 79 -6.15 -1.87 -6.90
C LYS A 79 -7.17 -2.86 -6.35
N VAL A 80 -8.44 -2.42 -6.25
CA VAL A 80 -9.47 -3.15 -5.52
C VAL A 80 -9.85 -4.43 -6.24
N GLU A 81 -10.24 -4.35 -7.52
CA GLU A 81 -10.57 -5.52 -8.34
C GLU A 81 -9.39 -6.50 -8.45
N PRO A 82 -8.15 -6.06 -8.83
CA PRO A 82 -7.03 -7.00 -8.96
C PRO A 82 -6.67 -7.70 -7.64
N LEU A 83 -6.74 -6.97 -6.52
CA LEU A 83 -6.50 -7.57 -5.20
C LEU A 83 -7.56 -8.59 -4.86
N ALA A 84 -8.86 -8.24 -5.01
CA ALA A 84 -9.96 -9.15 -4.69
C ALA A 84 -9.87 -10.45 -5.49
N GLU A 85 -9.61 -10.38 -6.79
CA GLU A 85 -9.42 -11.56 -7.64
C GLU A 85 -8.21 -12.42 -7.22
N THR A 86 -7.11 -11.77 -6.84
CA THR A 86 -5.94 -12.50 -6.34
C THR A 86 -6.22 -13.18 -5.01
N LEU A 87 -6.94 -12.50 -4.11
CA LEU A 87 -7.26 -13.02 -2.79
C LEU A 87 -8.21 -14.24 -2.82
N GLU A 88 -8.96 -14.48 -3.89
CA GLU A 88 -9.80 -15.69 -4.02
C GLU A 88 -9.01 -17.00 -3.85
N GLY A 89 -7.69 -16.97 -4.04
CA GLY A 89 -6.80 -18.13 -3.84
C GLY A 89 -6.27 -18.31 -2.42
N TYR A 90 -6.62 -17.41 -1.48
CA TYR A 90 -6.06 -17.39 -0.12
C TYR A 90 -7.15 -17.53 0.95
N GLU A 91 -6.77 -18.01 2.13
CA GLU A 91 -7.68 -18.18 3.29
C GLU A 91 -7.65 -16.97 4.25
N ALA A 92 -6.56 -16.19 4.21
CA ALA A 92 -6.35 -15.01 5.02
C ALA A 92 -5.37 -14.06 4.33
N TRP A 93 -5.39 -12.78 4.70
CA TRP A 93 -4.40 -11.82 4.25
C TRP A 93 -3.87 -10.95 5.39
N VAL A 94 -2.64 -10.48 5.24
CA VAL A 94 -1.96 -9.64 6.23
C VAL A 94 -1.76 -8.25 5.65
N THR A 95 -2.06 -7.19 6.42
CA THR A 95 -1.98 -5.81 5.95
C THR A 95 -1.16 -4.93 6.86
N GLY A 96 -0.54 -3.89 6.29
CA GLY A 96 0.25 -2.89 7.00
C GLY A 96 -0.59 -1.72 7.55
N VAL A 97 -1.90 -1.87 7.70
CA VAL A 97 -2.78 -0.81 8.24
C VAL A 97 -2.42 -0.50 9.68
N ARG A 98 -2.31 0.80 10.01
CA ARG A 98 -2.09 1.28 11.38
C ARG A 98 -3.21 2.22 11.82
N ARG A 99 -3.50 2.21 13.12
CA ARG A 99 -4.50 3.11 13.72
C ARG A 99 -4.11 4.58 13.58
N GLU A 100 -2.82 4.86 13.63
CA GLU A 100 -2.25 6.21 13.53
C GLU A 100 -2.34 6.81 12.11
N ASP A 101 -2.52 6.00 11.06
CA ASP A 101 -2.49 6.47 9.67
C ASP A 101 -3.65 7.42 9.35
N SER A 102 -4.83 7.23 9.94
CA SER A 102 -5.98 8.13 9.77
C SER A 102 -7.05 7.89 10.84
N TRP A 103 -7.94 8.87 11.04
CA TRP A 103 -9.06 8.73 11.96
C TRP A 103 -10.02 7.60 11.60
N LEU A 104 -10.14 7.27 10.30
CA LEU A 104 -10.95 6.14 9.81
C LEU A 104 -10.37 4.80 10.27
N ARG A 105 -9.07 4.74 10.53
CA ARG A 105 -8.35 3.53 10.94
C ARG A 105 -8.14 3.42 12.46
N ALA A 106 -8.53 4.43 13.22
CA ALA A 106 -8.25 4.53 14.67
C ALA A 106 -8.68 3.30 15.48
N ASN A 107 -9.69 2.57 15.04
CA ASN A 107 -10.21 1.38 15.70
C ASN A 107 -9.88 0.06 14.97
N THR A 108 -8.92 0.06 14.03
CA THR A 108 -8.53 -1.17 13.31
C THR A 108 -8.11 -2.25 14.30
N PRO A 109 -8.77 -3.43 14.30
CA PRO A 109 -8.38 -4.54 15.17
C PRO A 109 -7.12 -5.23 14.66
N LEU A 110 -6.44 -6.00 15.51
CA LEU A 110 -5.30 -6.83 15.11
C LEU A 110 -5.71 -7.98 14.18
N VAL A 111 -6.89 -8.54 14.42
CA VAL A 111 -7.50 -9.59 13.61
C VAL A 111 -8.96 -9.22 13.40
N ASP A 112 -9.43 -9.35 12.18
CA ASP A 112 -10.79 -9.03 11.77
C ASP A 112 -11.30 -10.02 10.73
N TRP A 113 -12.60 -10.00 10.48
CA TRP A 113 -13.21 -10.65 9.33
C TRP A 113 -13.40 -9.62 8.22
N ASP A 114 -12.78 -9.85 7.08
CA ASP A 114 -12.95 -9.02 5.89
C ASP A 114 -14.21 -9.45 5.15
N GLU A 115 -15.32 -8.77 5.41
CA GLU A 115 -16.62 -9.06 4.80
C GLU A 115 -16.58 -8.97 3.26
N LYS A 116 -15.77 -8.05 2.73
CA LYS A 116 -15.64 -7.82 1.30
C LYS A 116 -14.99 -9.00 0.58
N ASN A 117 -13.95 -9.55 1.16
CA ASN A 117 -13.19 -10.65 0.58
C ASN A 117 -13.55 -12.01 1.18
N GLY A 118 -14.41 -12.05 2.22
CA GLY A 118 -14.90 -13.27 2.85
C GLY A 118 -13.82 -14.09 3.56
N MET A 119 -12.82 -13.43 4.17
CA MET A 119 -11.67 -14.08 4.78
C MET A 119 -11.14 -13.37 6.02
N VAL A 120 -10.24 -14.01 6.74
CA VAL A 120 -9.55 -13.40 7.88
C VAL A 120 -8.56 -12.34 7.41
N LYS A 121 -8.60 -11.17 8.04
CA LYS A 121 -7.66 -10.06 7.85
C LYS A 121 -6.83 -9.85 9.11
N ILE A 122 -5.51 -9.83 8.96
CA ILE A 122 -4.57 -9.70 10.07
C ILE A 122 -3.80 -8.39 9.89
N ASN A 123 -3.80 -7.54 10.91
CA ASN A 123 -3.17 -6.22 10.92
C ASN A 123 -2.11 -6.16 12.03
N PRO A 124 -0.96 -6.81 11.90
CA PRO A 124 0.01 -6.95 12.99
C PRO A 124 0.63 -5.61 13.40
N LEU A 125 0.65 -4.64 12.49
CA LEU A 125 1.18 -3.30 12.75
C LEU A 125 0.10 -2.31 13.22
N ALA A 126 -1.15 -2.75 13.45
CA ALA A 126 -2.26 -1.84 13.74
C ALA A 126 -2.02 -0.92 14.96
N ALA A 127 -1.33 -1.41 15.96
CA ALA A 127 -1.02 -0.64 17.18
C ALA A 127 0.34 0.08 17.14
N TRP A 128 1.13 -0.07 16.07
CA TRP A 128 2.45 0.52 15.97
C TRP A 128 2.38 2.01 15.62
N THR A 129 3.21 2.81 16.28
CA THR A 129 3.43 4.21 15.95
C THR A 129 4.37 4.36 14.75
N PHE A 130 4.46 5.55 14.19
CA PHE A 130 5.42 5.84 13.12
C PHE A 130 6.87 5.75 13.63
N ASP A 131 7.12 6.19 14.86
CA ASP A 131 8.44 6.12 15.47
C ASP A 131 8.88 4.66 15.69
N GLU A 132 7.97 3.78 16.13
CA GLU A 132 8.26 2.34 16.25
C GLU A 132 8.59 1.68 14.90
N LEU A 133 7.95 2.13 13.80
CA LEU A 133 8.33 1.66 12.46
C LEU A 133 9.74 2.11 12.06
N ILE A 134 10.10 3.37 12.36
CA ILE A 134 11.44 3.90 12.09
C ILE A 134 12.49 3.13 12.88
N ASP A 135 12.28 2.96 14.18
CA ASP A 135 13.18 2.26 15.07
C ASP A 135 13.36 0.79 14.66
N TYR A 136 12.25 0.14 14.29
CA TYR A 136 12.30 -1.22 13.77
C TYR A 136 13.11 -1.30 12.48
N ALA A 137 12.81 -0.43 11.52
CA ALA A 137 13.49 -0.43 10.22
C ALA A 137 14.99 -0.18 10.38
N ALA A 138 15.39 0.74 11.26
CA ALA A 138 16.81 1.01 11.56
C ALA A 138 17.49 -0.15 12.28
N THR A 139 16.80 -0.82 13.21
CA THR A 139 17.36 -1.94 14.00
C THR A 139 17.54 -3.21 13.17
N HIS A 140 16.69 -3.41 12.15
CA HIS A 140 16.66 -4.62 11.32
C HIS A 140 17.15 -4.41 9.90
N ASP A 141 17.76 -3.24 9.60
CA ASP A 141 18.26 -2.88 8.26
C ASP A 141 17.20 -3.04 7.16
N VAL A 142 15.94 -2.73 7.47
CA VAL A 142 14.83 -2.84 6.50
C VAL A 142 14.98 -1.77 5.42
N VAL A 143 14.93 -2.18 4.17
CA VAL A 143 14.96 -1.27 3.03
C VAL A 143 13.70 -0.41 3.03
N ILE A 144 13.88 0.91 3.08
CA ILE A 144 12.78 1.88 3.02
C ILE A 144 12.83 2.69 1.72
N ASN A 145 11.66 3.14 1.27
CA ASN A 145 11.59 3.97 0.07
C ASN A 145 12.29 5.32 0.29
N PRO A 146 13.27 5.70 -0.56
CA PRO A 146 14.03 6.94 -0.39
C PRO A 146 13.18 8.21 -0.41
N LEU A 147 12.01 8.20 -1.06
CA LEU A 147 11.05 9.31 -1.04
C LEU A 147 10.62 9.72 0.37
N MET A 148 10.73 8.81 1.36
CA MET A 148 10.48 9.15 2.78
C MET A 148 11.36 10.30 3.25
N ASN A 149 12.63 10.34 2.80
CA ASN A 149 13.58 11.39 3.13
C ASN A 149 13.35 12.66 2.30
N ASP A 150 12.57 12.57 1.22
CA ASP A 150 12.28 13.65 0.28
C ASP A 150 10.92 14.33 0.55
N GLY A 151 10.34 14.14 1.74
CA GLY A 151 9.08 14.76 2.13
C GLY A 151 7.82 14.03 1.65
N TYR A 152 7.91 12.71 1.44
CA TYR A 152 6.75 11.86 1.13
C TYR A 152 6.51 10.84 2.27
N PRO A 153 5.98 11.23 3.42
CA PRO A 153 5.75 10.32 4.56
C PRO A 153 4.66 9.27 4.27
N SER A 154 3.80 9.51 3.29
CA SER A 154 2.80 8.55 2.81
C SER A 154 2.84 8.49 1.29
N ILE A 155 3.24 7.35 0.75
CA ILE A 155 3.45 7.14 -0.69
C ILE A 155 2.32 6.31 -1.27
N GLY A 156 1.81 6.70 -2.44
CA GLY A 156 0.87 5.95 -3.27
C GLY A 156 1.26 6.03 -4.74
N CYS A 157 0.27 6.05 -5.64
CA CYS A 157 0.52 6.31 -7.05
C CYS A 157 1.13 7.70 -7.23
N ALA A 158 2.11 7.83 -8.12
CA ALA A 158 2.83 9.10 -8.37
C ALA A 158 1.87 10.27 -8.70
N PRO A 159 0.89 10.13 -9.61
CA PRO A 159 -0.01 11.23 -9.92
C PRO A 159 -0.99 11.59 -8.78
N CYS A 160 -1.11 10.73 -7.75
CA CYS A 160 -1.99 10.95 -6.60
C CYS A 160 -1.23 11.26 -5.32
N THR A 161 0.07 11.59 -5.41
CA THR A 161 0.90 11.81 -4.22
C THR A 161 1.82 13.00 -4.45
N ARG A 162 1.76 14.01 -3.57
CA ARG A 162 2.70 15.12 -3.52
C ARG A 162 3.54 15.09 -2.26
N ARG A 163 4.58 15.87 -2.24
CA ARG A 163 5.31 16.20 -0.99
C ARG A 163 4.37 16.88 -0.01
N VAL A 164 4.63 16.68 1.27
CA VAL A 164 3.98 17.43 2.35
C VAL A 164 4.91 18.52 2.87
N GLU A 165 4.31 19.65 3.27
CA GLU A 165 5.04 20.74 3.90
C GLU A 165 5.32 20.40 5.38
N PRO A 166 6.37 20.97 5.96
CA PRO A 166 6.65 20.78 7.39
C PRO A 166 5.44 21.18 8.25
N GLY A 167 4.96 20.24 9.09
CA GLY A 167 3.82 20.43 9.96
C GLY A 167 2.45 20.08 9.36
N GLU A 168 2.39 19.71 8.08
CA GLU A 168 1.17 19.10 7.51
C GLU A 168 0.95 17.67 8.05
N ASP A 169 -0.29 17.22 7.98
CA ASP A 169 -0.62 15.80 8.20
C ASP A 169 0.20 14.92 7.25
N PRO A 170 0.79 13.81 7.72
CA PRO A 170 1.60 12.91 6.88
C PRO A 170 0.88 12.40 5.63
N ARG A 171 -0.44 12.37 5.63
CA ARG A 171 -1.26 11.94 4.47
C ARG A 171 -1.82 13.10 3.64
N ALA A 172 -1.57 14.36 4.01
CA ALA A 172 -2.02 15.54 3.26
C ALA A 172 -1.58 15.56 1.79
N GLY A 173 -0.49 14.84 1.47
CA GLY A 173 -0.01 14.65 0.11
C GLY A 173 -0.84 13.67 -0.74
N ARG A 174 -1.71 12.83 -0.11
CA ARG A 174 -2.49 11.81 -0.80
C ARG A 174 -3.78 12.41 -1.36
N TRP A 175 -4.00 12.24 -2.67
CA TRP A 175 -5.16 12.80 -3.39
C TRP A 175 -5.38 14.29 -3.13
N ALA A 176 -4.30 15.07 -2.96
CA ALA A 176 -4.37 16.49 -2.64
C ALA A 176 -5.23 17.24 -3.68
N GLY A 177 -6.22 18.00 -3.19
CA GLY A 177 -7.18 18.71 -4.03
C GLY A 177 -8.36 17.86 -4.53
N LEU A 178 -8.45 16.58 -4.14
CA LEU A 178 -9.57 15.70 -4.47
C LEU A 178 -10.34 15.33 -3.19
N ASP A 179 -11.63 15.10 -3.33
CA ASP A 179 -12.50 14.62 -2.24
C ASP A 179 -12.34 13.10 -2.06
N LYS A 180 -11.13 12.69 -1.64
CA LYS A 180 -10.79 11.28 -1.41
C LYS A 180 -9.72 11.17 -0.32
N THR A 181 -9.91 10.24 0.61
CA THR A 181 -9.00 10.00 1.74
C THR A 181 -8.47 8.57 1.80
N GLU A 182 -9.18 7.61 1.18
CA GLU A 182 -8.81 6.20 1.18
C GLU A 182 -8.93 5.57 -0.22
N CYS A 183 -8.15 4.54 -0.49
CA CYS A 183 -8.14 3.87 -1.80
C CYS A 183 -9.21 2.79 -1.97
N GLY A 184 -9.93 2.42 -0.91
CA GLY A 184 -10.97 1.37 -0.95
C GLY A 184 -10.45 -0.06 -0.71
N LEU A 185 -9.16 -0.24 -0.44
CA LEU A 185 -8.59 -1.58 -0.13
C LEU A 185 -8.98 -2.08 1.27
N HIS A 186 -9.22 -1.15 2.20
CA HIS A 186 -9.41 -1.46 3.61
C HIS A 186 -10.76 -0.96 4.16
N THR A 187 -11.66 -0.54 3.29
CA THR A 187 -13.00 -0.02 3.60
C THR A 187 -14.07 -0.93 3.01
#